data_cb7db78141c2a74e4674fd57f5298b9b
#
_entry.id   cb7db78141c2a74e4674fd57f5298b9b
#
_cell.length_a   1.000
_cell.length_b   1.000
_cell.length_c   1.000
_cell.angle_alpha   90.00
_cell.angle_beta   90.00
_cell.angle_gamma   90.00
#
_symmetry.space_group_name_H-M   'P 1'
#
loop_
_entity.id
_entity.type
_entity.pdbx_description
1 polymer ?
#
loop_
_entity_poly.entity_id
_entity_poly.type
_entity_poly.pdbx_seq_one_letter_code
_entity_poly.pdbx_strand_id
1 'polypeptide(L)'
;MTNRFPAPDYHFSYRKAPVSGNTINGLGEMSQRRARQVFHGSGARKLEWSALETFFGLTMPLQIYIRNALNRWELRKADGPLARKRTPVPDSAKMSKQLKSIARHAGAGAVGITPMTEYALYEGQTADYQSAIVIALPQNYETMRAVTTVKAAAETVDTYRDVSRIVMALAAHIRSLGWRARAYGESADLLHIPLAINAGIGQLGKHGSVIGTEFGSNFRLASVLTDIPLVMDSAVDIGVDDLCLGCQRCTIDCPADAISERQQWVRGKKKWYVDFDRCVMYFVKTFGCGISVSYTHLTLPTICSV
;
A
#
# COMPACT_ATOMS: atom_id res chain seq x y z
N MET A 1 26.79 -14.41 11.06
CA MET A 1 25.89 -14.86 9.97
C MET A 1 26.27 -14.05 8.74
N THR A 2 26.79 -14.69 7.71
CA THR A 2 27.23 -14.02 6.50
C THR A 2 25.99 -13.53 5.74
N ASN A 3 25.93 -12.22 5.50
CA ASN A 3 24.92 -11.60 4.64
C ASN A 3 24.84 -12.38 3.32
N ARG A 4 23.75 -13.04 3.04
CA ARG A 4 23.51 -13.78 1.78
C ARG A 4 23.49 -12.89 0.54
N PHE A 5 23.36 -11.60 0.74
CA PHE A 5 23.30 -10.61 -0.33
C PHE A 5 24.40 -9.57 -0.09
N PRO A 6 25.16 -9.21 -1.12
CA PRO A 6 26.12 -8.13 -0.97
C PRO A 6 25.40 -6.86 -0.53
N ALA A 7 25.97 -6.18 0.46
CA ALA A 7 25.47 -4.87 0.86
C ALA A 7 25.34 -4.00 -0.40
N PRO A 8 24.23 -3.25 -0.58
CA PRO A 8 24.12 -2.35 -1.70
C PRO A 8 25.31 -1.41 -1.68
N ASP A 9 25.96 -1.25 -2.84
CA ASP A 9 27.03 -0.28 -2.99
C ASP A 9 26.47 1.11 -2.70
N TYR A 10 26.79 1.66 -1.53
CA TYR A 10 26.34 2.97 -1.06
C TYR A 10 26.99 4.15 -1.78
N HIS A 11 27.64 3.94 -2.91
CA HIS A 11 28.28 5.00 -3.70
C HIS A 11 27.37 6.14 -4.13
N PHE A 12 26.03 5.96 -4.02
CA PHE A 12 25.07 7.07 -4.16
C PHE A 12 24.95 7.94 -2.92
N SER A 13 25.63 7.61 -1.84
CA SER A 13 25.62 8.36 -0.59
C SER A 13 26.30 9.73 -0.66
N TYR A 14 26.89 10.12 -1.78
CA TYR A 14 27.54 11.41 -1.95
C TYR A 14 26.59 12.62 -1.76
N ARG A 15 25.29 12.39 -1.78
CA ARG A 15 24.32 13.39 -1.35
C ARG A 15 23.31 12.72 -0.40
N LYS A 16 23.74 12.50 0.85
CA LYS A 16 22.81 12.15 1.91
C LYS A 16 21.69 13.18 1.92
N ALA A 17 20.46 12.72 2.08
CA ALA A 17 19.36 13.63 2.35
C ALA A 17 19.72 14.46 3.60
N PRO A 18 19.38 15.76 3.63
CA PRO A 18 19.69 16.63 4.76
C PRO A 18 19.03 16.15 6.05
N VAL A 19 17.94 15.40 5.94
CA VAL A 19 17.18 14.82 7.05
C VAL A 19 16.95 13.33 6.79
N SER A 20 17.15 12.50 7.81
CA SER A 20 16.86 11.07 7.76
C SER A 20 15.39 10.81 7.44
N GLY A 21 15.10 9.87 6.54
CA GLY A 21 13.75 9.44 6.25
C GLY A 21 13.05 8.81 7.45
N ASN A 22 13.80 8.17 8.36
CA ASN A 22 13.27 7.68 9.63
C ASN A 22 12.75 8.82 10.51
N THR A 23 13.47 9.95 10.57
CA THR A 23 13.02 11.15 11.29
C THR A 23 11.76 11.73 10.64
N ILE A 24 11.72 11.85 9.31
CA ILE A 24 10.53 12.34 8.59
C ILE A 24 9.33 11.43 8.84
N ASN A 25 9.56 10.12 8.86
CA ASN A 25 8.53 9.12 9.18
C ASN A 25 8.10 9.10 10.64
N GLY A 26 8.82 9.78 11.53
CA GLY A 26 8.48 9.88 12.94
C GLY A 26 8.86 8.67 13.76
N LEU A 27 9.99 8.02 13.44
CA LEU A 27 10.57 6.96 14.26
C LEU A 27 10.96 7.54 15.63
N GLY A 28 10.49 6.90 16.71
CA GLY A 28 10.68 7.35 18.09
C GLY A 28 9.65 8.37 18.58
N GLU A 29 8.79 8.92 17.74
CA GLU A 29 7.79 9.90 18.15
C GLU A 29 6.62 9.25 18.92
N MET A 30 6.30 9.84 20.06
CA MET A 30 5.20 9.42 20.94
C MET A 30 3.89 10.17 20.65
N SER A 31 3.95 11.33 19.99
CA SER A 31 2.78 12.11 19.59
C SER A 31 2.23 11.65 18.25
N GLN A 32 0.89 11.63 18.14
CA GLN A 32 0.22 11.27 16.90
C GLN A 32 0.23 12.45 15.93
N ARG A 33 0.63 12.19 14.70
CA ARG A 33 0.55 13.12 13.58
C ARG A 33 0.36 12.40 12.25
N ARG A 34 -0.01 13.15 11.22
CA ARG A 34 -0.12 12.65 9.85
C ARG A 34 1.26 12.33 9.28
N ALA A 35 1.30 11.40 8.33
CA ALA A 35 2.53 11.03 7.63
C ALA A 35 2.99 12.16 6.70
N ARG A 36 4.31 12.33 6.54
CA ARG A 36 4.92 13.15 5.49
C ARG A 36 5.45 12.26 4.38
N GLN A 37 5.40 12.74 3.14
CA GLN A 37 6.03 12.04 2.02
C GLN A 37 7.55 12.20 2.10
N VAL A 38 8.25 11.07 2.00
CA VAL A 38 9.72 11.02 1.94
C VAL A 38 10.17 10.67 0.53
N PHE A 39 9.44 9.78 -0.14
CA PHE A 39 9.77 9.13 -1.41
C PHE A 39 8.48 8.82 -2.18
N HIS A 40 8.54 8.77 -3.51
CA HIS A 40 7.37 8.57 -4.39
C HIS A 40 6.28 9.64 -4.27
N GLY A 41 6.66 10.88 -4.01
CA GLY A 41 5.71 11.98 -3.96
C GLY A 41 5.46 12.64 -5.33
N SER A 42 4.31 13.26 -5.48
CA SER A 42 4.07 14.20 -6.56
C SER A 42 4.88 15.48 -6.34
N GLY A 43 5.67 15.87 -7.33
CA GLY A 43 6.57 17.02 -7.22
C GLY A 43 7.87 16.69 -6.48
N ALA A 44 8.66 15.80 -7.06
CA ALA A 44 9.94 15.32 -6.53
C ALA A 44 10.87 16.41 -5.97
N ARG A 45 10.76 17.64 -6.46
CA ARG A 45 11.54 18.78 -5.96
C ARG A 45 11.23 19.19 -4.52
N LYS A 46 10.09 18.75 -3.98
CA LYS A 46 9.67 19.02 -2.60
C LYS A 46 10.04 17.91 -1.64
N LEU A 47 10.61 16.82 -2.14
CA LEU A 47 11.01 15.67 -1.32
C LEU A 47 12.44 15.85 -0.82
N GLU A 48 12.69 15.49 0.42
CA GLU A 48 14.03 15.52 1.02
C GLU A 48 15.01 14.58 0.28
N TRP A 49 14.49 13.47 -0.28
CA TRP A 49 15.24 12.45 -1.02
C TRP A 49 15.03 12.55 -2.54
N SER A 50 14.86 13.73 -3.06
CA SER A 50 14.55 13.98 -4.48
C SER A 50 15.60 13.45 -5.46
N ALA A 51 16.88 13.47 -5.10
CA ALA A 51 17.95 12.93 -5.94
C ALA A 51 17.83 11.40 -6.08
N LEU A 52 17.43 10.69 -5.03
CA LEU A 52 17.20 9.25 -5.06
C LEU A 52 15.96 8.88 -5.86
N GLU A 53 14.89 9.67 -5.75
CA GLU A 53 13.68 9.54 -6.58
C GLU A 53 14.03 9.68 -8.08
N THR A 54 14.83 10.68 -8.43
CA THR A 54 15.30 10.89 -9.80
C THR A 54 16.14 9.71 -10.29
N PHE A 55 17.06 9.22 -9.45
CA PHE A 55 17.86 8.03 -9.76
C PHE A 55 16.97 6.81 -10.01
N PHE A 56 16.01 6.54 -9.14
CA PHE A 56 15.08 5.41 -9.30
C PHE A 56 14.30 5.51 -10.62
N GLY A 57 13.84 6.71 -10.97
CA GLY A 57 13.18 6.95 -12.25
C GLY A 57 14.08 6.69 -13.47
N LEU A 58 15.34 7.14 -13.42
CA LEU A 58 16.31 7.00 -14.51
C LEU A 58 16.80 5.55 -14.69
N THR A 59 16.86 4.77 -13.62
CA THR A 59 17.32 3.37 -13.67
C THR A 59 16.20 2.37 -13.93
N MET A 60 14.95 2.84 -13.94
CA MET A 60 13.80 1.98 -14.19
C MET A 60 13.80 1.47 -15.65
N PRO A 61 13.63 0.16 -15.89
CA PRO A 61 13.51 -0.38 -17.23
C PRO A 61 12.39 0.28 -18.01
N LEU A 62 12.63 0.57 -19.30
CA LEU A 62 11.67 1.28 -20.16
C LEU A 62 10.26 0.66 -20.13
N GLN A 63 10.16 -0.67 -20.14
CA GLN A 63 8.88 -1.36 -20.06
C GLN A 63 8.10 -1.08 -18.77
N ILE A 64 8.79 -0.91 -17.62
CA ILE A 64 8.17 -0.55 -16.35
C ILE A 64 7.73 0.92 -16.37
N TYR A 65 8.58 1.78 -16.93
CA TYR A 65 8.25 3.20 -17.10
C TYR A 65 6.99 3.41 -17.94
N ILE A 66 6.87 2.70 -19.07
CA ILE A 66 5.68 2.77 -19.95
C ILE A 66 4.42 2.29 -19.20
N ARG A 67 4.48 1.16 -18.46
CA ARG A 67 3.37 0.65 -17.68
C ARG A 67 2.90 1.65 -16.61
N ASN A 68 3.85 2.25 -15.88
CA ASN A 68 3.55 3.31 -14.91
C ASN A 68 2.92 4.54 -15.58
N ALA A 69 3.43 4.96 -16.74
CA ALA A 69 2.87 6.09 -17.49
C ALA A 69 1.42 5.81 -17.93
N LEU A 70 1.14 4.60 -18.41
CA LEU A 70 -0.22 4.16 -18.77
C LEU A 70 -1.16 4.15 -17.56
N ASN A 71 -0.72 3.61 -16.40
CA ASN A 71 -1.51 3.63 -15.18
C ASN A 71 -1.84 5.07 -14.75
N ARG A 72 -0.86 5.97 -14.73
CA ARG A 72 -1.09 7.38 -14.40
C ARG A 72 -2.02 8.08 -15.40
N TRP A 73 -1.93 7.72 -16.67
CA TRP A 73 -2.83 8.26 -17.68
C TRP A 73 -4.28 7.80 -17.48
N GLU A 74 -4.49 6.52 -17.16
CA GLU A 74 -5.81 5.98 -16.84
C GLU A 74 -6.39 6.62 -15.57
N LEU A 75 -5.57 6.82 -14.53
CA LEU A 75 -5.98 7.43 -13.26
C LEU A 75 -6.45 8.89 -13.38
N ARG A 76 -6.25 9.56 -14.51
CA ARG A 76 -6.90 10.86 -14.79
C ARG A 76 -8.43 10.78 -14.77
N LYS A 77 -9.00 9.57 -14.94
CA LYS A 77 -10.42 9.29 -14.86
C LYS A 77 -10.90 8.89 -13.45
N ALA A 78 -10.03 9.00 -12.43
CA ALA A 78 -10.34 8.64 -11.04
C ALA A 78 -11.51 9.44 -10.44
N ASP A 79 -11.73 10.63 -10.96
CA ASP A 79 -12.88 11.48 -10.69
C ASP A 79 -13.76 11.59 -11.95
N GLY A 80 -14.94 12.21 -11.83
CA GLY A 80 -15.83 12.39 -12.98
C GLY A 80 -17.19 12.96 -12.60
N PRO A 81 -18.06 13.10 -13.58
CA PRO A 81 -19.36 13.76 -13.38
C PRO A 81 -20.24 12.97 -12.40
N LEU A 82 -21.02 13.72 -11.64
CA LEU A 82 -22.01 13.23 -10.71
C LEU A 82 -23.39 13.25 -11.38
N ALA A 83 -24.16 12.17 -11.26
CA ALA A 83 -25.53 12.16 -11.76
C ALA A 83 -26.39 13.20 -11.02
N ARG A 84 -27.24 13.91 -11.77
CA ARG A 84 -28.11 14.97 -11.24
C ARG A 84 -29.08 14.47 -10.18
N LYS A 85 -29.62 13.25 -10.35
CA LYS A 85 -30.56 12.64 -9.42
C LYS A 85 -29.83 11.69 -8.51
N ARG A 86 -29.98 11.90 -7.21
CA ARG A 86 -29.45 10.99 -6.19
C ARG A 86 -30.42 9.84 -5.96
N THR A 87 -29.95 8.61 -6.12
CA THR A 87 -30.69 7.40 -5.78
C THR A 87 -30.71 7.26 -4.25
N PRO A 88 -31.87 7.17 -3.59
CA PRO A 88 -31.95 6.92 -2.16
C PRO A 88 -31.32 5.57 -1.78
N VAL A 89 -30.67 5.53 -0.61
CA VAL A 89 -30.12 4.30 -0.02
C VAL A 89 -30.90 4.02 1.28
N PRO A 90 -32.07 3.37 1.20
CA PRO A 90 -32.86 3.09 2.39
C PRO A 90 -32.25 1.98 3.27
N ASP A 91 -31.39 1.13 2.69
CA ASP A 91 -30.72 0.02 3.35
C ASP A 91 -29.22 0.06 3.02
N SER A 92 -28.44 0.60 3.98
CA SER A 92 -26.98 0.69 3.86
C SER A 92 -26.30 -0.69 3.86
N ALA A 93 -26.88 -1.71 4.53
CA ALA A 93 -26.31 -3.05 4.55
C ALA A 93 -26.44 -3.73 3.18
N LYS A 94 -27.61 -3.58 2.53
CA LYS A 94 -27.82 -4.05 1.16
C LYS A 94 -26.90 -3.35 0.17
N MET A 95 -26.75 -2.03 0.28
CA MET A 95 -25.85 -1.24 -0.56
C MET A 95 -24.39 -1.70 -0.38
N SER A 96 -23.93 -1.89 0.87
CA SER A 96 -22.59 -2.39 1.16
C SER A 96 -22.33 -3.75 0.52
N LYS A 97 -23.27 -4.69 0.64
CA LYS A 97 -23.19 -6.00 -0.01
C LYS A 97 -23.12 -5.90 -1.53
N GLN A 98 -23.94 -5.02 -2.12
CA GLN A 98 -23.98 -4.80 -3.57
C GLN A 98 -22.65 -4.24 -4.08
N LEU A 99 -22.08 -3.20 -3.45
CA LEU A 99 -20.81 -2.61 -3.88
C LEU A 99 -19.63 -3.58 -3.70
N LYS A 100 -19.61 -4.35 -2.59
CA LYS A 100 -18.63 -5.43 -2.41
C LYS A 100 -18.76 -6.51 -3.49
N SER A 101 -19.97 -6.89 -3.86
CA SER A 101 -20.23 -7.85 -4.95
C SER A 101 -19.74 -7.32 -6.29
N ILE A 102 -20.05 -6.07 -6.63
CA ILE A 102 -19.56 -5.43 -7.87
C ILE A 102 -18.04 -5.44 -7.94
N ALA A 103 -17.36 -5.06 -6.86
CA ALA A 103 -15.90 -5.08 -6.80
C ALA A 103 -15.32 -6.48 -6.99
N ARG A 104 -15.91 -7.50 -6.33
CA ARG A 104 -15.50 -8.90 -6.49
C ARG A 104 -15.71 -9.42 -7.92
N HIS A 105 -16.84 -9.13 -8.54
CA HIS A 105 -17.09 -9.49 -9.95
C HIS A 105 -16.12 -8.80 -10.91
N ALA A 106 -15.62 -7.62 -10.54
CA ALA A 106 -14.58 -6.93 -11.30
C ALA A 106 -13.16 -7.47 -11.04
N GLY A 107 -13.01 -8.51 -10.18
CA GLY A 107 -11.75 -9.20 -9.93
C GLY A 107 -11.11 -8.92 -8.57
N ALA A 108 -11.73 -8.12 -7.69
CA ALA A 108 -11.18 -7.88 -6.35
C ALA A 108 -11.06 -9.20 -5.54
N GLY A 109 -9.89 -9.47 -4.96
CA GLY A 109 -9.68 -10.60 -4.06
C GLY A 109 -10.34 -10.37 -2.70
N ALA A 110 -10.11 -9.21 -2.09
CA ALA A 110 -10.80 -8.81 -0.86
C ALA A 110 -11.35 -7.38 -0.96
N VAL A 111 -12.45 -7.14 -0.25
CA VAL A 111 -13.12 -5.83 -0.21
C VAL A 111 -13.60 -5.56 1.21
N GLY A 112 -13.19 -4.42 1.77
CA GLY A 112 -13.63 -3.95 3.08
C GLY A 112 -14.05 -2.48 3.06
N ILE A 113 -14.85 -2.07 4.01
CA ILE A 113 -15.40 -0.72 4.14
C ILE A 113 -15.03 -0.17 5.52
N THR A 114 -14.49 1.04 5.56
CA THR A 114 -14.08 1.68 6.82
C THR A 114 -14.45 3.16 6.84
N PRO A 115 -14.65 3.77 8.00
CA PRO A 115 -14.73 5.23 8.08
C PRO A 115 -13.45 5.87 7.52
N MET A 116 -13.61 7.01 6.85
CA MET A 116 -12.43 7.78 6.45
C MET A 116 -11.79 8.42 7.67
N THR A 117 -10.47 8.39 7.75
CA THR A 117 -9.69 9.02 8.82
C THR A 117 -8.64 9.96 8.23
N GLU A 118 -8.44 11.10 8.87
CA GLU A 118 -7.42 12.07 8.45
C GLU A 118 -5.99 11.48 8.47
N TYR A 119 -5.73 10.48 9.32
CA TYR A 119 -4.43 9.80 9.41
C TYR A 119 -4.14 8.88 8.22
N ALA A 120 -5.12 8.64 7.36
CA ALA A 120 -4.90 7.99 6.07
C ALA A 120 -4.46 8.97 4.97
N LEU A 121 -4.42 10.28 5.26
CA LEU A 121 -3.93 11.30 4.34
C LEU A 121 -2.52 11.75 4.75
N TYR A 122 -1.70 12.06 3.77
CA TYR A 122 -0.43 12.74 4.03
C TYR A 122 -0.66 14.16 4.57
N GLU A 123 0.34 14.70 5.27
CA GLU A 123 0.34 16.09 5.73
C GLU A 123 0.11 17.04 4.55
N GLY A 124 -0.78 18.01 4.72
CA GLY A 124 -1.16 18.95 3.67
C GLY A 124 -2.22 18.47 2.68
N GLN A 125 -2.56 17.17 2.67
CA GLN A 125 -3.64 16.64 1.83
C GLN A 125 -4.99 16.71 2.54
N THR A 126 -6.05 16.91 1.76
CA THR A 126 -7.43 16.94 2.26
C THR A 126 -8.33 16.03 1.41
N ALA A 127 -9.25 15.34 2.06
CA ALA A 127 -10.31 14.58 1.40
C ALA A 127 -11.53 14.59 2.32
N ASP A 128 -12.59 15.25 1.85
CA ASP A 128 -13.86 15.38 2.56
C ASP A 128 -14.82 14.29 2.08
N TYR A 129 -14.65 13.08 2.64
CA TYR A 129 -15.51 11.92 2.42
C TYR A 129 -15.74 11.18 3.74
N GLN A 130 -16.91 10.52 3.86
CA GLN A 130 -17.27 9.83 5.09
C GLN A 130 -16.64 8.44 5.21
N SER A 131 -16.48 7.73 4.09
CA SER A 131 -16.03 6.34 4.10
C SER A 131 -15.07 6.02 2.96
N ALA A 132 -14.30 4.94 3.17
CA ALA A 132 -13.42 4.33 2.18
C ALA A 132 -13.85 2.87 1.94
N ILE A 133 -14.01 2.51 0.67
CA ILE A 133 -14.12 1.12 0.21
C ILE A 133 -12.71 0.71 -0.22
N VAL A 134 -12.10 -0.22 0.48
CA VAL A 134 -10.74 -0.68 0.24
C VAL A 134 -10.77 -2.01 -0.51
N ILE A 135 -9.94 -2.12 -1.53
CA ILE A 135 -9.84 -3.29 -2.39
C ILE A 135 -8.42 -3.82 -2.34
N ALA A 136 -8.28 -5.12 -2.14
CA ALA A 136 -7.04 -5.86 -2.30
C ALA A 136 -7.12 -6.73 -3.55
N LEU A 137 -6.11 -6.64 -4.42
CA LEU A 137 -5.96 -7.47 -5.61
C LEU A 137 -4.71 -8.32 -5.50
N PRO A 138 -4.82 -9.66 -5.47
CA PRO A 138 -3.67 -10.55 -5.43
C PRO A 138 -2.78 -10.39 -6.65
N GLN A 139 -1.46 -10.54 -6.46
CA GLN A 139 -0.47 -10.64 -7.51
C GLN A 139 -0.23 -12.09 -7.89
N ASN A 140 0.26 -12.32 -9.12
CA ASN A 140 0.64 -13.65 -9.54
C ASN A 140 1.80 -14.17 -8.68
N TYR A 141 1.54 -15.21 -7.91
CA TYR A 141 2.47 -15.78 -6.95
C TYR A 141 3.77 -16.27 -7.60
N GLU A 142 3.67 -17.05 -8.68
CA GLU A 142 4.83 -17.62 -9.36
C GLU A 142 5.74 -16.54 -9.95
N THR A 143 5.16 -15.44 -10.42
CA THR A 143 5.93 -14.29 -10.89
C THR A 143 6.61 -13.56 -9.74
N MET A 144 5.91 -13.40 -8.60
CA MET A 144 6.44 -12.69 -7.42
C MET A 144 7.52 -13.49 -6.68
N ARG A 145 7.61 -14.80 -6.85
CA ARG A 145 8.74 -15.59 -6.34
C ARG A 145 10.08 -15.17 -6.96
N ALA A 146 10.05 -14.58 -8.14
CA ALA A 146 11.24 -14.12 -8.86
C ALA A 146 11.67 -12.68 -8.51
N VAL A 147 11.26 -12.14 -7.34
CA VAL A 147 11.83 -10.87 -6.85
C VAL A 147 13.35 -11.08 -6.61
N THR A 148 14.17 -10.18 -7.00
CA THR A 148 14.10 -8.80 -7.46
C THR A 148 14.30 -8.67 -9.00
N THR A 149 13.47 -9.24 -9.79
CA THR A 149 13.59 -9.22 -11.26
C THR A 149 12.66 -8.18 -11.87
N VAL A 150 12.99 -7.78 -13.11
CA VAL A 150 12.13 -6.89 -13.92
C VAL A 150 10.74 -7.51 -14.15
N LYS A 151 10.64 -8.85 -14.22
CA LYS A 151 9.38 -9.57 -14.38
C LYS A 151 8.48 -9.37 -13.15
N ALA A 152 9.02 -9.51 -11.94
CA ALA A 152 8.26 -9.26 -10.71
C ALA A 152 7.88 -7.78 -10.53
N ALA A 153 8.75 -6.86 -10.96
CA ALA A 153 8.42 -5.43 -10.99
C ALA A 153 7.28 -5.12 -11.98
N ALA A 154 7.27 -5.77 -13.16
CA ALA A 154 6.19 -5.63 -14.12
C ALA A 154 4.85 -6.13 -13.56
N GLU A 155 4.82 -7.30 -12.92
CA GLU A 155 3.65 -7.83 -12.23
C GLU A 155 3.10 -6.85 -11.20
N THR A 156 4.00 -6.23 -10.42
CA THR A 156 3.60 -5.22 -9.43
C THR A 156 2.88 -4.04 -10.07
N VAL A 157 3.42 -3.50 -11.17
CA VAL A 157 2.84 -2.34 -11.85
C VAL A 157 1.57 -2.70 -12.61
N ASP A 158 1.51 -3.88 -13.22
CA ASP A 158 0.30 -4.37 -13.88
C ASP A 158 -0.84 -4.57 -12.84
N THR A 159 -0.54 -5.14 -11.67
CA THR A 159 -1.53 -5.27 -10.57
C THR A 159 -2.00 -3.90 -10.05
N TYR A 160 -1.11 -2.89 -9.94
CA TYR A 160 -1.53 -1.52 -9.61
C TYR A 160 -2.50 -0.94 -10.64
N ARG A 161 -2.26 -1.20 -11.92
CA ARG A 161 -3.13 -0.76 -13.01
C ARG A 161 -4.49 -1.44 -12.95
N ASP A 162 -4.51 -2.75 -12.71
CA ASP A 162 -5.74 -3.54 -12.68
C ASP A 162 -6.59 -3.18 -11.45
N VAL A 163 -6.00 -3.05 -10.26
CA VAL A 163 -6.74 -2.60 -9.07
C VAL A 163 -7.24 -1.15 -9.23
N SER A 164 -6.49 -0.30 -9.92
CA SER A 164 -6.93 1.07 -10.25
C SER A 164 -8.17 1.08 -11.13
N ARG A 165 -8.24 0.19 -12.12
CA ARG A 165 -9.42 0.03 -12.99
C ARG A 165 -10.65 -0.41 -12.20
N ILE A 166 -10.50 -1.35 -11.26
CA ILE A 166 -11.59 -1.79 -10.39
C ILE A 166 -12.14 -0.61 -9.58
N VAL A 167 -11.27 0.15 -8.89
CA VAL A 167 -11.73 1.29 -8.08
C VAL A 167 -12.30 2.43 -8.93
N MET A 168 -11.78 2.67 -10.14
CA MET A 168 -12.35 3.66 -11.06
C MET A 168 -13.75 3.26 -11.53
N ALA A 169 -13.96 2.00 -11.89
CA ALA A 169 -15.26 1.49 -12.29
C ALA A 169 -16.28 1.56 -11.14
N LEU A 170 -15.87 1.18 -9.93
CA LEU A 170 -16.69 1.27 -8.74
C LEU A 170 -17.06 2.71 -8.39
N ALA A 171 -16.09 3.64 -8.42
CA ALA A 171 -16.35 5.05 -8.20
C ALA A 171 -17.29 5.65 -9.25
N ALA A 172 -17.12 5.29 -10.52
CA ALA A 172 -18.02 5.70 -11.60
C ALA A 172 -19.45 5.17 -11.38
N HIS A 173 -19.60 3.91 -10.95
CA HIS A 173 -20.90 3.34 -10.59
C HIS A 173 -21.55 4.13 -9.45
N ILE A 174 -20.82 4.44 -8.36
CA ILE A 174 -21.35 5.22 -7.24
C ILE A 174 -21.77 6.62 -7.70
N ARG A 175 -21.00 7.28 -8.55
CA ARG A 175 -21.35 8.59 -9.13
C ARG A 175 -22.59 8.52 -10.02
N SER A 176 -22.81 7.42 -10.74
CA SER A 176 -24.04 7.21 -11.52
C SER A 176 -25.30 7.07 -10.64
N LEU A 177 -25.13 6.70 -9.38
CA LEU A 177 -26.18 6.71 -8.36
C LEU A 177 -26.39 8.11 -7.72
N GLY A 178 -25.63 9.12 -8.14
CA GLY A 178 -25.73 10.48 -7.62
C GLY A 178 -25.02 10.72 -6.29
N TRP A 179 -24.08 9.86 -5.90
CA TRP A 179 -23.27 9.99 -4.70
C TRP A 179 -21.84 10.34 -5.04
N ARG A 180 -21.22 11.25 -4.29
CA ARG A 180 -19.82 11.59 -4.47
C ARG A 180 -18.94 10.36 -4.28
N ALA A 181 -18.02 10.13 -5.20
CA ALA A 181 -17.03 9.07 -5.10
C ALA A 181 -15.80 9.39 -5.95
N ARG A 182 -14.61 9.15 -5.39
CA ARG A 182 -13.32 9.31 -6.06
C ARG A 182 -12.48 8.06 -5.86
N ALA A 183 -11.88 7.59 -6.96
CA ALA A 183 -10.95 6.47 -6.94
C ALA A 183 -9.54 6.94 -6.56
N TYR A 184 -8.87 6.14 -5.74
CA TYR A 184 -7.46 6.26 -5.37
C TYR A 184 -6.79 4.93 -5.69
N GLY A 185 -6.07 4.89 -6.80
CA GLY A 185 -5.21 3.78 -7.17
C GLY A 185 -3.87 3.85 -6.44
N GLU A 186 -2.78 3.59 -7.12
CA GLU A 186 -1.44 3.92 -6.63
C GLU A 186 -1.32 5.44 -6.52
N SER A 187 -1.58 5.97 -5.33
CA SER A 187 -1.69 7.41 -5.09
C SER A 187 -0.73 7.84 -4.00
N ALA A 188 -0.06 8.95 -4.26
CA ALA A 188 0.77 9.63 -3.29
C ALA A 188 -0.03 10.41 -2.22
N ASP A 189 -1.35 10.51 -2.35
CA ASP A 189 -2.17 11.36 -1.49
C ASP A 189 -2.86 10.58 -0.36
N LEU A 190 -3.04 9.25 -0.53
CA LEU A 190 -3.78 8.39 0.38
C LEU A 190 -2.95 7.17 0.82
N LEU A 191 -2.93 6.90 2.12
CA LEU A 191 -2.33 5.71 2.71
C LEU A 191 -3.37 4.59 2.77
N HIS A 192 -3.25 3.58 1.88
CA HIS A 192 -4.19 2.46 1.84
C HIS A 192 -4.03 1.48 3.01
N ILE A 193 -2.81 1.32 3.56
CA ILE A 193 -2.52 0.35 4.63
C ILE A 193 -3.38 0.56 5.87
N PRO A 194 -3.47 1.76 6.50
CA PRO A 194 -4.31 1.95 7.66
C PRO A 194 -5.80 1.73 7.36
N LEU A 195 -6.26 2.11 6.16
CA LEU A 195 -7.63 1.86 5.75
C LEU A 195 -7.92 0.36 5.57
N ALA A 196 -6.98 -0.41 5.00
CA ALA A 196 -7.11 -1.85 4.81
C ALA A 196 -7.19 -2.59 6.15
N ILE A 197 -6.38 -2.18 7.14
CA ILE A 197 -6.41 -2.75 8.49
C ILE A 197 -7.75 -2.46 9.17
N ASN A 198 -8.19 -1.21 9.14
CA ASN A 198 -9.47 -0.81 9.73
C ASN A 198 -10.68 -1.46 9.04
N ALA A 199 -10.57 -1.75 7.74
CA ALA A 199 -11.58 -2.42 6.93
C ALA A 199 -11.56 -3.97 7.04
N GLY A 200 -10.72 -4.53 7.92
CA GLY A 200 -10.66 -5.97 8.17
C GLY A 200 -10.01 -6.80 7.05
N ILE A 201 -9.22 -6.18 6.17
CA ILE A 201 -8.51 -6.93 5.10
C ILE A 201 -7.33 -7.74 5.67
N GLY A 202 -6.74 -7.29 6.77
CA GLY A 202 -5.65 -7.97 7.44
C GLY A 202 -4.97 -7.12 8.50
N GLN A 203 -3.79 -7.54 8.97
CA GLN A 203 -2.99 -6.87 9.99
C GLN A 203 -1.63 -6.43 9.45
N LEU A 204 -0.99 -5.47 10.12
CA LEU A 204 0.33 -4.98 9.74
C LEU A 204 1.40 -6.03 10.05
N GLY A 205 2.07 -6.52 9.02
CA GLY A 205 3.21 -7.42 9.15
C GLY A 205 4.51 -6.70 9.49
N LYS A 206 5.49 -7.47 10.01
CA LYS A 206 6.83 -7.00 10.35
C LYS A 206 7.55 -6.30 9.17
N HIS A 207 7.29 -6.73 7.95
CA HIS A 207 7.83 -6.14 6.71
C HIS A 207 7.18 -4.81 6.29
N GLY A 208 6.25 -4.26 7.09
CA GLY A 208 5.64 -2.95 6.85
C GLY A 208 4.46 -2.95 5.87
N SER A 209 3.98 -4.12 5.40
CA SER A 209 2.77 -4.26 4.59
C SER A 209 1.68 -5.03 5.34
N VAL A 210 0.47 -5.07 4.77
CA VAL A 210 -0.66 -5.83 5.33
C VAL A 210 -0.49 -7.31 5.01
N ILE A 211 -0.82 -8.15 5.96
CA ILE A 211 -0.94 -9.61 5.82
C ILE A 211 -2.43 -9.95 5.94
N GLY A 212 -3.00 -10.46 4.87
CA GLY A 212 -4.37 -10.98 4.82
C GLY A 212 -4.40 -12.51 4.93
N THR A 213 -5.57 -13.07 5.27
CA THR A 213 -5.74 -14.51 5.50
C THR A 213 -5.63 -15.36 4.24
N GLU A 214 -6.07 -14.83 3.08
CA GLU A 214 -6.20 -15.63 1.86
C GLU A 214 -4.92 -15.64 1.01
N PHE A 215 -4.20 -14.51 0.93
CA PHE A 215 -3.04 -14.34 0.04
C PHE A 215 -1.80 -13.76 0.73
N GLY A 216 -1.71 -13.87 2.06
CA GLY A 216 -0.60 -13.34 2.83
C GLY A 216 -0.43 -11.83 2.59
N SER A 217 0.75 -11.40 2.16
CA SER A 217 1.04 -10.01 1.80
C SER A 217 1.20 -9.78 0.29
N ASN A 218 0.89 -10.79 -0.53
CA ASN A 218 1.09 -10.76 -1.97
C ASN A 218 -0.10 -10.13 -2.71
N PHE A 219 -0.42 -8.89 -2.42
CA PHE A 219 -1.49 -8.13 -3.07
C PHE A 219 -1.18 -6.64 -3.13
N ARG A 220 -1.95 -5.92 -3.94
CA ARG A 220 -1.93 -4.45 -4.00
C ARG A 220 -3.26 -3.88 -3.55
N LEU A 221 -3.20 -2.67 -3.01
CA LEU A 221 -4.35 -1.97 -2.44
C LEU A 221 -4.74 -0.78 -3.30
N ALA A 222 -6.04 -0.54 -3.37
CA ALA A 222 -6.62 0.70 -3.88
C ALA A 222 -7.90 1.00 -3.10
N SER A 223 -8.40 2.23 -3.17
CA SER A 223 -9.58 2.64 -2.41
C SER A 223 -10.49 3.54 -3.22
N VAL A 224 -11.80 3.48 -2.89
CA VAL A 224 -12.77 4.48 -3.30
C VAL A 224 -13.22 5.24 -2.07
N LEU A 225 -13.02 6.56 -2.05
CA LEU A 225 -13.61 7.43 -1.04
C LEU A 225 -15.01 7.86 -1.48
N THR A 226 -15.99 7.84 -0.57
CA THR A 226 -17.39 8.11 -0.91
C THR A 226 -18.22 8.58 0.29
N ASP A 227 -19.35 9.26 -0.03
CA ASP A 227 -20.37 9.68 0.94
C ASP A 227 -21.64 8.81 0.86
N ILE A 228 -21.66 7.76 0.00
CA ILE A 228 -22.81 6.86 -0.06
C ILE A 228 -22.96 6.15 1.29
N PRO A 229 -24.20 6.06 1.86
CA PRO A 229 -24.41 5.41 3.15
C PRO A 229 -24.04 3.93 3.12
N LEU A 230 -23.10 3.51 3.95
CA LEU A 230 -22.57 2.14 4.01
C LEU A 230 -22.47 1.66 5.46
N VAL A 231 -22.51 0.36 5.64
CA VAL A 231 -22.14 -0.31 6.91
C VAL A 231 -20.65 -0.56 6.89
N MET A 232 -19.98 -0.15 7.98
CA MET A 232 -18.54 -0.31 8.14
C MET A 232 -18.20 -1.73 8.58
N ASP A 233 -17.09 -2.25 8.08
CA ASP A 233 -16.46 -3.46 8.61
C ASP A 233 -15.58 -3.09 9.83
N SER A 234 -15.12 -4.12 10.55
CA SER A 234 -14.23 -3.96 11.70
C SER A 234 -12.85 -4.53 11.37
N ALA A 235 -11.83 -3.97 12.00
CA ALA A 235 -10.51 -4.56 12.01
C ALA A 235 -10.55 -6.00 12.55
N VAL A 236 -9.72 -6.85 11.99
CA VAL A 236 -9.61 -8.26 12.41
C VAL A 236 -8.27 -8.49 13.10
N ASP A 237 -8.28 -9.35 14.10
CA ASP A 237 -7.06 -9.92 14.66
C ASP A 237 -6.92 -11.36 14.14
N ILE A 238 -5.86 -11.60 13.37
CA ILE A 238 -5.53 -12.90 12.79
C ILE A 238 -4.20 -13.43 13.35
N GLY A 239 -3.74 -12.91 14.48
CA GLY A 239 -2.54 -13.36 15.17
C GLY A 239 -1.21 -12.94 14.51
N VAL A 240 -1.20 -11.95 13.62
CA VAL A 240 0.01 -11.52 12.91
C VAL A 240 1.08 -10.99 13.86
N ASP A 241 0.72 -10.27 14.91
CA ASP A 241 1.71 -9.72 15.84
C ASP A 241 2.47 -10.83 16.57
N ASP A 242 1.77 -11.85 17.10
CA ASP A 242 2.39 -12.98 17.78
C ASP A 242 3.25 -13.82 16.81
N LEU A 243 2.71 -14.10 15.61
CA LEU A 243 3.44 -14.78 14.56
C LEU A 243 4.73 -14.02 14.20
N CYS A 244 4.64 -12.72 13.99
CA CYS A 244 5.78 -11.89 13.61
C CYS A 244 6.84 -11.77 14.71
N LEU A 245 6.45 -11.82 15.98
CA LEU A 245 7.41 -11.83 17.10
C LEU A 245 8.28 -13.10 17.07
N GLY A 246 7.72 -14.27 16.78
CA GLY A 246 8.44 -15.53 16.74
C GLY A 246 9.13 -15.83 15.41
N CYS A 247 8.52 -15.48 14.28
CA CYS A 247 8.92 -15.93 12.94
C CYS A 247 10.30 -15.42 12.48
N GLN A 248 10.69 -14.18 12.73
CA GLN A 248 11.96 -13.53 12.35
C GLN A 248 12.39 -13.60 10.86
N ARG A 249 11.65 -14.31 9.98
CA ARG A 249 12.04 -14.49 8.56
C ARG A 249 12.29 -13.16 7.84
N CYS A 250 11.37 -12.20 7.96
CA CYS A 250 11.52 -10.90 7.31
C CYS A 250 12.77 -10.15 7.77
N THR A 251 13.13 -10.26 9.06
CA THR A 251 14.35 -9.64 9.62
C THR A 251 15.60 -10.31 9.08
N ILE A 252 15.63 -11.65 9.08
CA ILE A 252 16.82 -12.44 8.67
C ILE A 252 17.05 -12.35 7.16
N ASP A 253 15.98 -12.37 6.36
CA ASP A 253 16.07 -12.40 4.89
C ASP A 253 16.14 -11.00 4.27
N CYS A 254 15.98 -9.91 5.06
CA CYS A 254 16.10 -8.56 4.55
C CYS A 254 17.54 -8.23 4.12
N PRO A 255 17.82 -8.06 2.81
CA PRO A 255 19.19 -7.81 2.34
C PRO A 255 19.75 -6.44 2.76
N ALA A 256 18.87 -5.52 3.14
CA ALA A 256 19.22 -4.19 3.62
C ALA A 256 19.35 -4.12 5.15
N ASP A 257 19.08 -5.22 5.87
CA ASP A 257 19.03 -5.25 7.34
C ASP A 257 18.15 -4.11 7.91
N ALA A 258 16.99 -3.90 7.24
CA ALA A 258 16.10 -2.76 7.50
C ALA A 258 14.91 -3.12 8.38
N ILE A 259 14.66 -4.41 8.65
CA ILE A 259 13.47 -4.88 9.35
C ILE A 259 13.82 -5.25 10.78
N SER A 260 13.29 -4.49 11.74
CA SER A 260 13.53 -4.67 13.17
C SER A 260 12.88 -5.96 13.69
N GLU A 261 13.52 -6.57 14.70
CA GLU A 261 12.99 -7.72 15.44
C GLU A 261 11.78 -7.35 16.30
N ARG A 262 11.60 -6.08 16.64
CA ARG A 262 10.58 -5.59 17.57
C ARG A 262 9.81 -4.42 16.99
N GLN A 263 8.60 -4.25 17.51
CA GLN A 263 7.79 -3.06 17.25
C GLN A 263 8.44 -1.81 17.84
N GLN A 264 8.27 -0.68 17.14
CA GLN A 264 8.84 0.62 17.50
C GLN A 264 7.74 1.68 17.59
N TRP A 265 7.98 2.73 18.35
CA TRP A 265 7.12 3.90 18.37
C TRP A 265 7.30 4.69 17.08
N VAL A 266 6.19 4.96 16.39
CA VAL A 266 6.18 5.72 15.14
C VAL A 266 4.90 6.56 15.08
N ARG A 267 5.04 7.86 15.18
CA ARG A 267 3.92 8.81 15.18
C ARG A 267 2.81 8.40 16.16
N GLY A 268 3.17 8.22 17.42
CA GLY A 268 2.24 7.93 18.51
C GLY A 268 1.67 6.51 18.55
N LYS A 269 2.15 5.60 17.73
CA LYS A 269 1.72 4.19 17.75
C LYS A 269 2.92 3.25 17.83
N LYS A 270 2.85 2.25 18.71
CA LYS A 270 3.80 1.15 18.72
C LYS A 270 3.42 0.16 17.63
N LYS A 271 4.31 -0.06 16.65
CA LYS A 271 4.04 -0.91 15.48
C LYS A 271 5.31 -1.42 14.83
N TRP A 272 5.16 -2.38 13.96
CA TRP A 272 6.22 -2.80 13.05
C TRP A 272 6.65 -1.64 12.16
N TYR A 273 7.96 -1.48 12.01
CA TYR A 273 8.55 -0.42 11.20
C TYR A 273 9.77 -0.93 10.44
N VAL A 274 9.86 -0.56 9.19
CA VAL A 274 11.01 -0.82 8.33
C VAL A 274 11.88 0.44 8.31
N ASP A 275 13.16 0.31 8.65
CA ASP A 275 14.12 1.40 8.59
C ASP A 275 14.20 1.94 7.16
N PHE A 276 13.71 3.17 6.99
CA PHE A 276 13.60 3.78 5.67
C PHE A 276 14.97 4.01 5.05
N ASP A 277 15.92 4.52 5.82
CA ASP A 277 17.24 4.93 5.31
C ASP A 277 18.05 3.72 4.82
N ARG A 278 17.90 2.57 5.48
CA ARG A 278 18.50 1.30 5.05
C ARG A 278 17.72 0.70 3.86
N CYS A 279 16.41 0.64 3.95
CA CYS A 279 15.56 -0.01 2.96
C CYS A 279 15.63 0.68 1.60
N VAL A 280 15.51 2.02 1.56
CA VAL A 280 15.37 2.77 0.32
C VAL A 280 16.58 2.62 -0.60
N MET A 281 17.78 2.52 -0.04
CA MET A 281 19.02 2.36 -0.81
C MET A 281 19.07 1.03 -1.58
N TYR A 282 18.51 -0.03 -1.00
CA TYR A 282 18.38 -1.33 -1.67
C TYR A 282 17.17 -1.34 -2.60
N PHE A 283 16.05 -0.78 -2.16
CA PHE A 283 14.80 -0.70 -2.90
C PHE A 283 14.98 -0.07 -4.29
N VAL A 284 15.66 1.07 -4.38
CA VAL A 284 15.84 1.79 -5.66
C VAL A 284 16.73 1.05 -6.67
N LYS A 285 17.61 0.15 -6.20
CA LYS A 285 18.49 -0.65 -7.06
C LYS A 285 17.87 -1.96 -7.53
N THR A 286 16.77 -2.38 -6.93
CA THR A 286 16.20 -3.71 -7.12
C THR A 286 14.75 -3.67 -7.56
N PHE A 287 14.37 -2.63 -8.29
CA PHE A 287 13.03 -2.44 -8.85
C PHE A 287 11.89 -2.54 -7.82
N GLY A 288 12.14 -2.04 -6.61
CA GLY A 288 11.13 -2.05 -5.55
C GLY A 288 11.23 -3.22 -4.58
N CYS A 289 12.32 -3.98 -4.59
CA CYS A 289 12.58 -5.13 -3.71
C CYS A 289 11.42 -6.15 -3.68
N GLY A 290 10.80 -6.39 -2.52
CA GLY A 290 9.69 -7.35 -2.36
C GLY A 290 10.12 -8.71 -1.80
N ILE A 291 11.40 -8.92 -1.44
CA ILE A 291 11.91 -10.19 -0.92
C ILE A 291 11.12 -10.64 0.31
N SER A 292 10.93 -9.77 1.29
CA SER A 292 10.19 -10.11 2.52
C SER A 292 8.72 -10.46 2.25
N VAL A 293 8.09 -9.79 1.28
CA VAL A 293 6.71 -10.10 0.87
C VAL A 293 6.61 -11.48 0.25
N SER A 294 7.56 -11.87 -0.59
CA SER A 294 7.64 -13.18 -1.21
C SER A 294 7.74 -14.31 -0.17
N TYR A 295 8.60 -14.15 0.84
CA TYR A 295 8.74 -15.14 1.91
C TYR A 295 7.50 -15.25 2.79
N THR A 296 6.88 -14.14 3.13
CA THR A 296 5.66 -14.14 3.95
C THR A 296 4.54 -14.92 3.27
N HIS A 297 4.41 -14.79 1.95
CA HIS A 297 3.42 -15.55 1.20
C HIS A 297 3.71 -17.06 1.19
N LEU A 298 4.99 -17.45 1.12
CA LEU A 298 5.40 -18.86 1.11
C LEU A 298 5.19 -19.56 2.45
N THR A 299 5.32 -18.86 3.56
CA THR A 299 5.41 -19.48 4.89
C THR A 299 4.11 -19.44 5.68
N LEU A 300 3.24 -18.46 5.46
CA LEU A 300 1.99 -18.34 6.22
C LEU A 300 1.05 -19.56 6.09
N PRO A 301 0.80 -20.13 4.90
CA PRO A 301 -0.02 -21.33 4.76
C PRO A 301 0.59 -22.57 5.42
N THR A 302 1.92 -22.62 5.54
CA THR A 302 2.64 -23.78 6.10
C THR A 302 2.79 -23.69 7.62
N ILE A 303 2.86 -22.47 8.17
CA ILE A 303 3.03 -22.25 9.62
C ILE A 303 1.69 -22.30 10.34
N CYS A 304 0.59 -21.91 9.69
CA CYS A 304 -0.75 -22.00 10.26
C CYS A 304 -1.35 -23.42 10.22
N SER A 305 -0.60 -24.41 9.74
CA SER A 305 -1.02 -25.83 9.67
C SER A 305 -0.39 -26.68 10.79
N VAL A 306 0.20 -26.08 11.82
CA VAL A 306 0.77 -26.78 12.99
C VAL A 306 0.00 -26.48 14.24
#